data_1d7380c8028ca0c3d0cd94e5d0658cc4
#
_entry.id   1d7380c8028ca0c3d0cd94e5d0658cc4
#
_cell.length_a   1.000
_cell.length_b   1.000
_cell.length_c   1.000
_cell.angle_alpha   90.00
_cell.angle_beta   90.00
_cell.angle_gamma   90.00
#
_symmetry.space_group_name_H-M   'P 1'
#
loop_
_entity.id
_entity.type
_entity.pdbx_description
1 polymer ?
#
loop_
_entity_poly.entity_id
_entity_poly.type
_entity_poly.pdbx_seq_one_letter_code
_entity_poly.pdbx_strand_id
1 'polypeptide(L)'
;MPAVGIVGSVDSGHGGFSPGVFVSGQPLLTVNGINVLGTGDISVMHVKPDNPPHVGVITGSSKLTVNGVPVALVGDALGCGTTLVNGNDLLTID
;
A
#
# COMPACT_ATOMS: atom_id res chain seq x y z
N MET A 1 -12.16 7.31 9.47
CA MET A 1 -11.60 5.96 9.76
C MET A 1 -11.15 5.33 8.45
N PRO A 2 -9.83 5.47 8.07
CA PRO A 2 -9.35 4.91 6.81
C PRO A 2 -9.39 3.38 6.81
N ALA A 3 -9.65 2.81 5.63
CA ALA A 3 -9.57 1.38 5.41
C ALA A 3 -8.11 0.92 5.38
N VAL A 4 -7.87 -0.34 5.77
CA VAL A 4 -6.54 -0.94 5.63
C VAL A 4 -6.27 -1.29 4.17
N GLY A 5 -5.01 -1.13 3.75
CA GLY A 5 -4.57 -1.63 2.46
C GLY A 5 -4.44 -3.15 2.48
N ILE A 6 -4.64 -3.77 1.34
CA ILE A 6 -4.53 -5.22 1.17
C ILE A 6 -3.74 -5.53 -0.10
N VAL A 7 -3.25 -6.75 -0.21
CA VAL A 7 -2.65 -7.22 -1.47
C VAL A 7 -3.68 -7.04 -2.59
N GLY A 8 -3.27 -6.44 -3.69
CA GLY A 8 -4.15 -6.05 -4.79
C GLY A 8 -4.59 -4.59 -4.77
N SER A 9 -4.39 -3.88 -3.64
CA SER A 9 -4.59 -2.43 -3.59
C SER A 9 -3.64 -1.73 -4.53
N VAL A 10 -4.00 -0.50 -4.96
CA VAL A 10 -3.21 0.27 -5.92
C VAL A 10 -2.81 1.60 -5.32
N ASP A 11 -1.74 2.17 -5.84
CA ASP A 11 -1.35 3.55 -5.53
C ASP A 11 -1.87 4.51 -6.60
N SER A 12 -1.68 5.81 -6.36
CA SER A 12 -2.25 6.87 -7.21
C SER A 12 -1.51 7.08 -8.53
N GLY A 13 -0.32 6.50 -8.70
CA GLY A 13 0.56 6.90 -9.79
C GLY A 13 1.11 8.31 -9.57
N HIS A 14 2.05 8.75 -10.38
CA HIS A 14 2.59 10.12 -10.29
C HIS A 14 3.36 10.50 -11.53
N GLY A 15 3.35 11.80 -11.87
CA GLY A 15 4.23 12.39 -12.88
C GLY A 15 4.23 11.66 -14.23
N GLY A 16 3.11 11.09 -14.66
CA GLY A 16 3.02 10.30 -15.87
C GLY A 16 3.30 8.81 -15.67
N PHE A 17 3.76 8.41 -14.49
CA PHE A 17 3.88 6.99 -14.13
C PHE A 17 2.51 6.41 -13.82
N SER A 18 2.24 5.22 -14.35
CA SER A 18 0.98 4.52 -14.10
C SER A 18 0.88 4.07 -12.65
N PRO A 19 -0.36 3.88 -12.12
CA PRO A 19 -0.53 3.30 -10.80
C PRO A 19 0.10 1.92 -10.69
N GLY A 20 0.69 1.64 -9.52
CA GLY A 20 1.25 0.33 -9.22
C GLY A 20 0.31 -0.49 -8.35
N VAL A 21 0.52 -1.79 -8.31
CA VAL A 21 -0.29 -2.75 -7.56
C VAL A 21 0.57 -3.37 -6.46
N PHE A 22 0.02 -3.46 -5.25
CA PHE A 22 0.70 -4.12 -4.14
C PHE A 22 0.61 -5.64 -4.31
N VAL A 23 1.75 -6.30 -4.29
CA VAL A 23 1.86 -7.74 -4.57
C VAL A 23 2.29 -8.55 -3.35
N SER A 24 2.73 -7.90 -2.29
CA SER A 24 3.11 -8.56 -1.04
C SER A 24 2.42 -7.89 0.14
N GLY A 25 2.18 -8.63 1.20
CA GLY A 25 1.55 -8.11 2.41
C GLY A 25 1.97 -8.91 3.62
N GLN A 26 1.42 -8.53 4.78
CA GLN A 26 1.71 -9.14 6.07
C GLN A 26 0.83 -10.38 6.27
N PRO A 27 1.41 -11.61 6.34
CA PRO A 27 0.59 -12.82 6.42
C PRO A 27 -0.07 -13.05 7.79
N LEU A 28 0.37 -12.35 8.83
CA LEU A 28 -0.17 -12.53 10.19
C LEU A 28 -1.50 -11.80 10.39
N LEU A 29 -1.90 -10.93 9.49
CA LEU A 29 -3.17 -10.23 9.53
C LEU A 29 -3.81 -10.26 8.15
N THR A 30 -5.00 -10.84 8.07
CA THR A 30 -5.73 -10.95 6.81
C THR A 30 -7.14 -10.41 6.96
N VAL A 31 -7.70 -9.93 5.84
CA VAL A 31 -9.10 -9.56 5.72
C VAL A 31 -9.67 -10.37 4.57
N ASN A 32 -10.70 -11.18 4.84
CA ASN A 32 -11.26 -12.12 3.87
C ASN A 32 -10.19 -13.04 3.25
N GLY A 33 -9.20 -13.45 4.05
CA GLY A 33 -8.13 -14.32 3.58
C GLY A 33 -7.04 -13.61 2.77
N ILE A 34 -7.11 -12.28 2.63
CA ILE A 34 -6.15 -11.49 1.86
C ILE A 34 -5.22 -10.77 2.83
N ASN A 35 -3.91 -10.85 2.59
CA ASN A 35 -2.92 -10.24 3.48
C ASN A 35 -3.06 -8.72 3.51
N VAL A 36 -2.97 -8.14 4.71
CA VAL A 36 -3.00 -6.70 4.94
C VAL A 36 -1.61 -6.13 4.66
N LEU A 37 -1.57 -4.91 4.11
CA LEU A 37 -0.31 -4.23 3.83
C LEU A 37 0.27 -3.61 5.11
N GLY A 38 1.59 -3.64 5.22
CA GLY A 38 2.32 -2.98 6.29
C GLY A 38 3.46 -2.13 5.74
N THR A 39 4.07 -1.34 6.61
CA THR A 39 5.25 -0.54 6.26
C THR A 39 6.32 -1.45 5.65
N GLY A 40 6.86 -1.05 4.50
CA GLY A 40 7.86 -1.82 3.78
C GLY A 40 7.30 -2.64 2.63
N ASP A 41 5.98 -2.82 2.52
CA ASP A 41 5.39 -3.51 1.38
C ASP A 41 5.50 -2.66 0.12
N ILE A 42 5.58 -3.33 -1.03
CA ILE A 42 5.91 -2.65 -2.29
C ILE A 42 4.76 -2.69 -3.27
N SER A 43 4.64 -1.59 -4.00
CA SER A 43 3.75 -1.44 -5.14
C SER A 43 4.57 -1.59 -6.42
N VAL A 44 4.19 -2.51 -7.28
CA VAL A 44 4.84 -2.74 -8.56
C VAL A 44 3.85 -2.56 -9.71
N MET A 45 4.22 -2.11 -10.84
CA MET A 45 5.45 -1.40 -11.19
C MET A 45 5.05 -0.06 -11.79
N HIS A 46 5.66 1.03 -11.34
CA HIS A 46 5.39 2.33 -11.95
C HIS A 46 6.15 2.42 -13.27
N VAL A 47 5.44 2.69 -14.36
CA VAL A 47 6.00 2.75 -15.70
C VAL A 47 5.62 4.07 -16.35
N LYS A 48 6.60 4.67 -17.01
CA LYS A 48 6.42 5.89 -17.79
C LYS A 48 7.32 5.80 -19.00
N PRO A 49 6.84 6.16 -20.22
CA PRO A 49 7.69 6.13 -21.42
C PRO A 49 8.98 6.90 -21.22
N ASP A 50 10.09 6.33 -21.68
CA ASP A 50 11.42 6.94 -21.65
C ASP A 50 11.99 7.15 -20.25
N ASN A 51 11.42 6.50 -19.24
CA ASN A 51 11.92 6.54 -17.86
C ASN A 51 12.11 5.13 -17.32
N PRO A 52 13.11 4.88 -16.46
CA PRO A 52 13.26 3.58 -15.83
C PRO A 52 12.04 3.24 -14.98
N PRO A 53 11.53 2.01 -15.02
CA PRO A 53 10.47 1.60 -14.10
C PRO A 53 10.99 1.57 -12.66
N HIS A 54 10.10 1.80 -11.70
CA HIS A 54 10.45 1.75 -10.28
C HIS A 54 9.29 1.19 -9.46
N VAL A 55 9.57 0.85 -8.21
CA VAL A 55 8.57 0.39 -7.25
C VAL A 55 8.38 1.46 -6.19
N GLY A 56 7.18 1.48 -5.60
CA GLY A 56 6.90 2.33 -4.44
C GLY A 56 6.94 1.49 -3.17
N VAL A 57 7.46 2.07 -2.09
CA VAL A 57 7.48 1.43 -0.77
C VAL A 57 6.61 2.26 0.16
N ILE A 58 5.58 1.62 0.76
CA ILE A 58 4.63 2.32 1.62
C ILE A 58 5.16 2.47 3.04
N THR A 59 4.81 3.58 3.69
CA THR A 59 5.01 3.79 5.12
C THR A 59 3.64 3.89 5.78
N GLY A 60 3.32 2.93 6.61
CA GLY A 60 2.05 2.90 7.32
C GLY A 60 2.00 3.93 8.44
N SER A 61 0.80 4.46 8.69
CA SER A 61 0.57 5.47 9.73
C SER A 61 -0.33 4.96 10.84
N SER A 62 -0.76 3.71 10.79
CA SER A 62 -1.74 3.14 11.70
C SER A 62 -1.20 2.97 13.12
N LYS A 63 -2.10 3.08 14.09
CA LYS A 63 -1.83 2.65 15.47
C LYS A 63 -1.75 1.13 15.60
N LEU A 64 -2.34 0.40 14.64
CA LEU A 64 -2.29 -1.06 14.62
C LEU A 64 -0.97 -1.49 14.01
N THR A 65 -0.25 -2.33 14.74
CA THR A 65 1.02 -2.88 14.27
C THR A 65 0.96 -4.40 14.23
N VAL A 66 1.74 -4.98 13.33
CA VAL A 66 1.98 -6.42 13.29
C VAL A 66 3.49 -6.63 13.42
N ASN A 67 3.90 -7.32 14.47
CA ASN A 67 5.32 -7.48 14.81
C ASN A 67 6.04 -6.12 14.93
N GLY A 68 5.35 -5.11 15.47
CA GLY A 68 5.93 -3.78 15.63
C GLY A 68 5.94 -2.92 14.35
N VAL A 69 5.38 -3.43 13.25
CA VAL A 69 5.36 -2.73 11.97
C VAL A 69 3.96 -2.13 11.74
N PRO A 70 3.84 -0.81 11.58
CA PRO A 70 2.51 -0.18 11.36
C PRO A 70 1.84 -0.68 10.09
N VAL A 71 0.56 -0.98 10.20
CA VAL A 71 -0.29 -1.36 9.08
C VAL A 71 -0.53 -0.15 8.18
N ALA A 72 -0.59 -0.36 6.87
CA ALA A 72 -0.84 0.69 5.89
C ALA A 72 -2.34 0.97 5.75
N LEU A 73 -2.68 2.25 5.67
CA LEU A 73 -4.05 2.73 5.52
C LEU A 73 -4.19 3.49 4.20
N VAL A 74 -5.41 3.52 3.68
CA VAL A 74 -5.72 4.38 2.52
C VAL A 74 -5.30 5.81 2.82
N GLY A 75 -4.56 6.43 1.90
CA GLY A 75 -3.99 7.76 2.06
C GLY A 75 -2.54 7.76 2.51
N ASP A 76 -2.00 6.64 2.96
CA ASP A 76 -0.60 6.57 3.38
C ASP A 76 0.34 6.77 2.18
N ALA A 77 1.49 7.39 2.46
CA ALA A 77 2.45 7.78 1.43
C ALA A 77 3.39 6.64 1.08
N LEU A 78 3.75 6.57 -0.20
CA LEU A 78 4.85 5.75 -0.70
C LEU A 78 6.08 6.64 -0.92
N GLY A 79 7.27 6.07 -0.80
CA GLY A 79 8.51 6.80 -0.95
C GLY A 79 8.71 7.45 -2.32
N CYS A 80 8.01 6.96 -3.34
CA CYS A 80 8.08 7.52 -4.69
C CYS A 80 7.17 8.74 -4.91
N GLY A 81 6.40 9.15 -3.89
CA GLY A 81 5.53 10.33 -3.98
C GLY A 81 4.07 10.05 -4.27
N THR A 82 3.68 8.78 -4.32
CA THR A 82 2.27 8.39 -4.50
C THR A 82 1.61 8.14 -3.15
N THR A 83 0.31 7.85 -3.17
CA THR A 83 -0.44 7.45 -1.99
C THR A 83 -1.26 6.20 -2.28
N LEU A 84 -1.58 5.43 -1.22
CA LEU A 84 -2.49 4.29 -1.33
C LEU A 84 -3.91 4.80 -1.56
N VAL A 85 -4.59 4.32 -2.61
CA VAL A 85 -5.90 4.88 -2.99
C VAL A 85 -7.08 3.98 -2.66
N ASN A 86 -6.87 2.69 -2.43
CA ASN A 86 -7.97 1.81 -2.05
C ASN A 86 -7.52 0.77 -1.04
N GLY A 87 -8.49 0.15 -0.39
CA GLY A 87 -8.27 -0.87 0.62
C GLY A 87 -9.55 -1.64 0.88
N ASN A 88 -9.62 -2.33 2.03
CA ASN A 88 -10.80 -3.10 2.40
C ASN A 88 -11.47 -2.49 3.63
N ASP A 89 -12.70 -2.02 3.48
CA ASP A 89 -13.47 -1.35 4.55
C ASP A 89 -13.93 -2.28 5.67
N LEU A 90 -13.73 -3.58 5.54
CA LEU A 90 -14.05 -4.51 6.63
C LEU A 90 -13.15 -4.30 7.84
N LEU A 91 -12.02 -3.64 7.67
CA LEU A 91 -11.15 -3.23 8.76
C LEU A 91 -10.72 -1.78 8.54
N THR A 92 -11.14 -0.91 9.44
CA THR A 92 -10.77 0.51 9.43
C THR A 92 -10.11 0.87 10.75
N ILE A 93 -9.17 1.80 10.71
CA ILE A 93 -8.39 2.20 11.89
C ILE A 93 -8.47 3.72 12.03
N ASP A 94 -8.71 4.16 13.23
CA ASP A 94 -8.69 5.60 13.56
C ASP A 94 -7.27 6.16 13.57
#